data_4464bc6d443bbf027654faee506d6ac5
#
_entry.id   4464bc6d443bbf027654faee506d6ac5
#
_cell.length_a   1.000
_cell.length_b   1.000
_cell.length_c   1.000
_cell.angle_alpha   90.00
_cell.angle_beta   90.00
_cell.angle_gamma   90.00
#
_symmetry.space_group_name_H-M   'P 1'
#
loop_
_entity.id
_entity.type
_entity.pdbx_description
1 polymer ?
#
loop_
_entity_poly.entity_id
_entity_poly.type
_entity_poly.pdbx_seq_one_letter_code
_entity_poly.pdbx_strand_id
1 'polypeptide(L)'
;AHHMSVVAIQAEAAPYRVENPPPELEQAFVTIRENAVSALTELRRVLGVVRAEDYEAPDTPQPTLADLDRLLDNVRDAGLEVDKVVTGAVRELPQGVELSAYRIVQEALSNSLRHAPGAAARVEVGYVLGGLGLRIVNGPAKGLVKPSPGAGHGLTGMRERVTMLDGEMTAEVTADGGYEVTVFLPVALADRTDPAGADA
;
A
#
# COMPACT_ATOMS: atom_id res chain seq x y z
N ALA A 1 -12.12 17.18 -0.21
CA ALA A 1 -10.86 16.43 -0.26
C ALA A 1 -9.74 17.25 -0.93
N HIS A 2 -9.93 17.80 -2.13
CA HIS A 2 -8.87 18.53 -2.86
C HIS A 2 -8.28 19.72 -2.07
N HIS A 3 -9.10 20.56 -1.45
CA HIS A 3 -8.63 21.73 -0.67
C HIS A 3 -7.74 21.32 0.52
N MET A 4 -8.06 20.23 1.22
CA MET A 4 -7.25 19.76 2.35
C MET A 4 -5.89 19.20 1.90
N SER A 5 -5.84 18.56 0.73
CA SER A 5 -4.57 18.13 0.14
C SER A 5 -3.67 19.33 -0.20
N VAL A 6 -4.24 20.41 -0.73
CA VAL A 6 -3.51 21.64 -1.02
C VAL A 6 -2.98 22.28 0.27
N VAL A 7 -3.80 22.32 1.33
CA VAL A 7 -3.37 22.85 2.65
C VAL A 7 -2.22 22.03 3.23
N ALA A 8 -2.28 20.69 3.16
CA ALA A 8 -1.21 19.82 3.63
C ALA A 8 0.11 20.08 2.89
N ILE A 9 0.06 20.18 1.54
CA ILE A 9 1.24 20.46 0.70
C ILE A 9 1.80 21.86 0.99
N GLN A 10 0.93 22.86 1.17
CA GLN A 10 1.37 24.23 1.48
C GLN A 10 2.01 24.31 2.86
N ALA A 11 1.46 23.62 3.86
CA ALA A 11 2.04 23.56 5.20
C ALA A 11 3.40 22.83 5.22
N GLU A 12 3.58 21.82 4.37
CA GLU A 12 4.87 21.13 4.20
C GLU A 12 5.93 22.02 3.53
N ALA A 13 5.52 22.83 2.54
CA ALA A 13 6.43 23.71 1.80
C ALA A 13 6.74 25.05 2.53
N ALA A 14 5.90 25.46 3.47
CA ALA A 14 6.00 26.77 4.12
C ALA A 14 7.31 27.00 4.91
N PRO A 15 7.87 26.02 5.67
CA PRO A 15 9.13 26.19 6.38
C PRO A 15 10.30 26.48 5.44
N TYR A 16 10.29 25.95 4.22
CA TYR A 16 11.37 26.14 3.24
C TYR A 16 11.33 27.51 2.53
N ARG A 17 10.26 28.30 2.75
CA ARG A 17 10.10 29.64 2.17
C ARG A 17 10.54 30.78 3.10
N VAL A 18 10.89 30.43 4.34
CA VAL A 18 11.34 31.37 5.37
C VAL A 18 12.79 31.07 5.71
N GLU A 19 13.67 32.06 5.61
CA GLU A 19 15.06 31.93 6.06
C GLU A 19 15.09 31.86 7.59
N ASN A 20 15.65 30.80 8.18
CA ASN A 20 15.74 30.55 9.61
C ASN A 20 14.39 30.71 10.35
N PRO A 21 13.41 29.84 10.05
CA PRO A 21 12.12 29.94 10.72
C PRO A 21 12.26 29.70 12.22
N PRO A 22 11.57 30.48 13.06
CA PRO A 22 11.51 30.18 14.50
C PRO A 22 10.96 28.78 14.78
N PRO A 23 11.45 28.06 15.81
CA PRO A 23 11.00 26.71 16.11
C PRO A 23 9.48 26.59 16.33
N GLU A 24 8.87 27.64 16.89
CA GLU A 24 7.41 27.70 17.08
C GLU A 24 6.65 27.72 15.75
N LEU A 25 7.22 28.36 14.72
CA LEU A 25 6.61 28.43 13.39
C LEU A 25 6.72 27.06 12.67
N GLU A 26 7.87 26.40 12.79
CA GLU A 26 8.03 25.02 12.25
C GLU A 26 7.03 24.07 12.90
N GLN A 27 6.89 24.12 14.23
CA GLN A 27 5.94 23.28 14.94
C GLN A 27 4.49 23.59 14.54
N ALA A 28 4.15 24.85 14.31
CA ALA A 28 2.81 25.23 13.85
C ALA A 28 2.50 24.64 12.48
N PHE A 29 3.45 24.65 11.53
CA PHE A 29 3.26 24.03 10.21
C PHE A 29 3.15 22.52 10.27
N VAL A 30 3.92 21.86 11.14
CA VAL A 30 3.76 20.40 11.39
C VAL A 30 2.34 20.10 11.88
N THR A 31 1.85 20.86 12.84
CA THR A 31 0.50 20.70 13.40
C THR A 31 -0.60 20.93 12.35
N ILE A 32 -0.46 21.96 11.52
CA ILE A 32 -1.40 22.24 10.41
C ILE A 32 -1.43 21.07 9.41
N ARG A 33 -0.26 20.55 9.06
CA ARG A 33 -0.18 19.39 8.14
C ARG A 33 -0.85 18.16 8.74
N GLU A 34 -0.58 17.84 10.00
CA GLU A 34 -1.16 16.71 10.71
C GLU A 34 -2.70 16.81 10.79
N ASN A 35 -3.22 17.99 11.12
CA ASN A 35 -4.65 18.25 11.15
C ASN A 35 -5.29 18.12 9.76
N ALA A 36 -4.63 18.59 8.72
CA ALA A 36 -5.12 18.48 7.34
C ALA A 36 -5.17 17.02 6.86
N VAL A 37 -4.16 16.21 7.21
CA VAL A 37 -4.12 14.78 6.89
C VAL A 37 -5.18 14.01 7.69
N SER A 38 -5.36 14.32 8.97
CA SER A 38 -6.40 13.73 9.82
C SER A 38 -7.79 14.04 9.27
N ALA A 39 -8.08 15.30 8.94
CA ALA A 39 -9.34 15.70 8.34
C ALA A 39 -9.61 15.01 6.98
N LEU A 40 -8.58 14.81 6.15
CA LEU A 40 -8.69 14.04 4.91
C LEU A 40 -9.07 12.58 5.19
N THR A 41 -8.49 11.99 6.22
CA THR A 41 -8.76 10.60 6.62
C THR A 41 -10.18 10.46 7.16
N GLU A 42 -10.63 11.38 8.00
CA GLU A 42 -12.01 11.41 8.50
C GLU A 42 -13.03 11.63 7.37
N LEU A 43 -12.77 12.57 6.45
CA LEU A 43 -13.61 12.78 5.29
C LEU A 43 -13.71 11.53 4.41
N ARG A 44 -12.60 10.81 4.22
CA ARG A 44 -12.59 9.53 3.50
C ARG A 44 -13.38 8.46 4.24
N ARG A 45 -13.28 8.42 5.58
CA ARG A 45 -14.03 7.48 6.41
C ARG A 45 -15.53 7.74 6.35
N VAL A 46 -15.96 9.01 6.50
CA VAL A 46 -17.37 9.41 6.39
C VAL A 46 -17.90 9.14 4.98
N LEU A 47 -17.14 9.48 3.93
CA LEU A 47 -17.52 9.19 2.55
C LEU A 47 -17.49 7.69 2.24
N GLY A 48 -16.63 6.91 2.87
CA GLY A 48 -16.59 5.44 2.74
C GLY A 48 -17.82 4.77 3.35
N VAL A 49 -18.36 5.30 4.45
CA VAL A 49 -19.61 4.80 5.08
C VAL A 49 -20.84 5.15 4.24
N VAL A 50 -20.85 6.31 3.56
CA VAL A 50 -21.97 6.75 2.70
C VAL A 50 -21.90 6.16 1.29
N ARG A 51 -20.75 5.63 0.88
CA ARG A 51 -20.47 5.22 -0.51
C ARG A 51 -20.47 3.71 -0.77
N ALA A 52 -21.05 2.93 0.12
CA ALA A 52 -21.24 1.50 -0.15
C ALA A 52 -22.27 1.20 -1.25
N GLU A 53 -23.07 2.18 -1.68
CA GLU A 53 -24.17 1.94 -2.63
C GLU A 53 -24.11 2.74 -3.95
N ASP A 54 -23.35 3.86 -4.06
CA ASP A 54 -23.36 4.67 -5.30
C ASP A 54 -22.01 5.38 -5.55
N TYR A 55 -20.96 4.66 -5.96
CA TYR A 55 -19.75 5.31 -6.48
C TYR A 55 -19.44 4.89 -7.91
N GLU A 56 -19.92 5.67 -8.86
CA GLU A 56 -19.27 5.82 -10.15
C GLU A 56 -17.88 6.41 -9.89
N ALA A 57 -16.85 5.58 -10.05
CA ALA A 57 -15.46 6.00 -9.94
C ALA A 57 -15.18 7.07 -11.01
N PRO A 58 -14.38 8.11 -10.71
CA PRO A 58 -13.82 8.93 -11.78
C PRO A 58 -13.07 8.02 -12.75
N ASP A 59 -13.08 8.35 -14.04
CA ASP A 59 -12.53 7.60 -15.20
C ASP A 59 -11.02 7.21 -15.13
N THR A 60 -10.46 7.07 -13.95
CA THR A 60 -9.09 6.59 -13.76
C THR A 60 -9.14 5.08 -13.48
N PRO A 61 -8.61 4.25 -14.36
CA PRO A 61 -8.56 2.81 -14.14
C PRO A 61 -7.92 2.49 -12.78
N GLN A 62 -8.55 1.60 -12.01
CA GLN A 62 -8.00 1.15 -10.74
C GLN A 62 -6.67 0.43 -11.00
N PRO A 63 -5.63 0.67 -10.20
CA PRO A 63 -4.35 0.01 -10.40
C PRO A 63 -4.47 -1.50 -10.18
N THR A 64 -3.77 -2.25 -11.01
CA THR A 64 -3.71 -3.70 -11.01
C THR A 64 -2.28 -4.19 -10.74
N LEU A 65 -2.08 -5.51 -10.70
CA LEU A 65 -0.74 -6.10 -10.59
C LEU A 65 0.14 -5.81 -11.82
N ALA A 66 -0.44 -5.47 -12.97
CA ALA A 66 0.30 -5.01 -14.14
C ALA A 66 1.00 -3.65 -13.92
N ASP A 67 0.49 -2.84 -12.98
CA ASP A 67 1.09 -1.55 -12.62
C ASP A 67 2.23 -1.64 -11.60
N LEU A 68 2.56 -2.86 -11.11
CA LEU A 68 3.61 -3.05 -10.10
C LEU A 68 4.97 -2.55 -10.57
N ASP A 69 5.35 -2.75 -11.82
CA ASP A 69 6.66 -2.32 -12.32
C ASP A 69 6.81 -0.80 -12.20
N ARG A 70 5.76 -0.04 -12.56
CA ARG A 70 5.75 1.42 -12.38
C ARG A 70 5.82 1.83 -10.91
N LEU A 71 5.15 1.10 -10.01
CA LEU A 71 5.26 1.32 -8.58
C LEU A 71 6.71 1.10 -8.09
N LEU A 72 7.34 0.01 -8.52
CA LEU A 72 8.71 -0.32 -8.12
C LEU A 72 9.73 0.70 -8.65
N ASP A 73 9.53 1.20 -9.87
CA ASP A 73 10.40 2.26 -10.43
C ASP A 73 10.28 3.55 -9.60
N ASN A 74 9.06 3.97 -9.24
CA ASN A 74 8.87 5.13 -8.35
C ASN A 74 9.53 4.95 -6.97
N VAL A 75 9.52 3.73 -6.45
CA VAL A 75 10.14 3.38 -5.15
C VAL A 75 11.66 3.38 -5.27
N ARG A 76 12.22 2.92 -6.41
CA ARG A 76 13.66 2.98 -6.71
C ARG A 76 14.14 4.44 -6.83
N ASP A 77 13.37 5.28 -7.51
CA ASP A 77 13.64 6.72 -7.64
C ASP A 77 13.60 7.42 -6.27
N ALA A 78 12.78 6.92 -5.33
CA ALA A 78 12.74 7.39 -3.95
C ALA A 78 13.90 6.83 -3.08
N GLY A 79 14.79 6.00 -3.63
CA GLY A 79 16.01 5.52 -2.98
C GLY A 79 15.90 4.18 -2.26
N LEU A 80 14.84 3.39 -2.52
CA LEU A 80 14.75 2.00 -2.05
C LEU A 80 15.15 1.05 -3.18
N GLU A 81 16.24 0.32 -3.00
CA GLU A 81 16.59 -0.80 -3.88
C GLU A 81 15.55 -1.90 -3.72
N VAL A 82 14.88 -2.31 -4.80
CA VAL A 82 13.82 -3.32 -4.76
C VAL A 82 13.86 -4.26 -5.94
N ASP A 83 13.78 -5.56 -5.65
CA ASP A 83 13.65 -6.65 -6.63
C ASP A 83 12.23 -7.20 -6.66
N LYS A 84 11.80 -7.65 -7.84
CA LYS A 84 10.51 -8.33 -8.04
C LYS A 84 10.73 -9.75 -8.55
N VAL A 85 10.01 -10.69 -7.95
CA VAL A 85 9.95 -12.08 -8.40
C VAL A 85 8.49 -12.47 -8.58
N VAL A 86 8.15 -13.01 -9.74
CA VAL A 86 6.83 -13.56 -10.03
C VAL A 86 6.98 -15.07 -10.23
N THR A 87 6.15 -15.85 -9.55
CA THR A 87 6.15 -17.32 -9.63
C THR A 87 4.76 -17.83 -9.97
N GLY A 88 4.71 -19.02 -10.56
CA GLY A 88 3.46 -19.60 -11.05
C GLY A 88 3.00 -19.05 -12.39
N ALA A 89 1.91 -19.58 -12.92
CA ALA A 89 1.31 -19.12 -14.17
C ALA A 89 0.47 -17.87 -13.90
N VAL A 90 0.89 -16.75 -14.46
CA VAL A 90 0.12 -15.49 -14.40
C VAL A 90 -1.25 -15.73 -15.02
N ARG A 91 -2.29 -15.33 -14.31
CA ARG A 91 -3.68 -15.43 -14.73
C ARG A 91 -4.47 -14.21 -14.32
N GLU A 92 -5.61 -14.00 -14.95
CA GLU A 92 -6.57 -12.98 -14.54
C GLU A 92 -7.08 -13.29 -13.13
N LEU A 93 -7.16 -12.25 -12.31
CA LEU A 93 -7.68 -12.28 -10.96
C LEU A 93 -8.88 -11.34 -10.85
N PRO A 94 -9.79 -11.58 -9.90
CA PRO A 94 -10.86 -10.64 -9.61
C PRO A 94 -10.27 -9.23 -9.31
N GLN A 95 -10.90 -8.19 -9.83
CA GLN A 95 -10.44 -6.81 -9.69
C GLN A 95 -10.17 -6.40 -8.23
N GLY A 96 -11.02 -6.86 -7.29
CA GLY A 96 -10.83 -6.61 -5.86
C GLY A 96 -9.55 -7.23 -5.31
N VAL A 97 -9.17 -8.42 -5.80
CA VAL A 97 -7.92 -9.09 -5.42
C VAL A 97 -6.71 -8.35 -5.97
N GLU A 98 -6.73 -7.97 -7.25
CA GLU A 98 -5.65 -7.21 -7.88
C GLU A 98 -5.41 -5.86 -7.21
N LEU A 99 -6.49 -5.10 -6.96
CA LEU A 99 -6.41 -3.80 -6.29
C LEU A 99 -5.88 -3.95 -4.87
N SER A 100 -6.37 -4.92 -4.11
CA SER A 100 -5.91 -5.17 -2.73
C SER A 100 -4.45 -5.59 -2.70
N ALA A 101 -4.04 -6.49 -3.60
CA ALA A 101 -2.65 -6.92 -3.75
C ALA A 101 -1.73 -5.72 -4.07
N TYR A 102 -2.10 -4.89 -5.05
CA TYR A 102 -1.36 -3.68 -5.39
C TYR A 102 -1.21 -2.74 -4.18
N ARG A 103 -2.31 -2.46 -3.45
CA ARG A 103 -2.30 -1.58 -2.29
C ARG A 103 -1.48 -2.11 -1.12
N ILE A 104 -1.49 -3.43 -0.91
CA ILE A 104 -0.65 -4.08 0.11
C ILE A 104 0.83 -3.91 -0.22
N VAL A 105 1.23 -4.17 -1.47
CA VAL A 105 2.62 -3.97 -1.91
C VAL A 105 3.02 -2.50 -1.77
N GLN A 106 2.17 -1.57 -2.20
CA GLN A 106 2.39 -0.12 -2.10
C GLN A 106 2.63 0.31 -0.64
N GLU A 107 1.80 -0.14 0.28
CA GLU A 107 1.90 0.21 1.71
C GLU A 107 3.15 -0.43 2.35
N ALA A 108 3.45 -1.70 2.03
CA ALA A 108 4.63 -2.38 2.55
C ALA A 108 5.93 -1.71 2.09
N LEU A 109 6.03 -1.30 0.82
CA LEU A 109 7.19 -0.57 0.30
C LEU A 109 7.29 0.85 0.85
N SER A 110 6.16 1.54 1.05
CA SER A 110 6.11 2.83 1.75
C SER A 110 6.63 2.72 3.18
N ASN A 111 6.27 1.64 3.88
CA ASN A 111 6.78 1.35 5.22
C ASN A 111 8.29 1.06 5.19
N SER A 112 8.79 0.33 4.20
CA SER A 112 10.23 0.07 4.02
C SER A 112 11.02 1.37 3.81
N LEU A 113 10.54 2.28 2.95
CA LEU A 113 11.15 3.60 2.74
C LEU A 113 11.22 4.41 4.04
N ARG A 114 10.15 4.36 4.85
CA ARG A 114 10.02 5.14 6.08
C ARG A 114 10.81 4.56 7.24
N HIS A 115 10.77 3.24 7.41
CA HIS A 115 11.26 2.56 8.61
C HIS A 115 12.58 1.80 8.41
N ALA A 116 13.02 1.61 7.17
CA ALA A 116 14.26 0.92 6.85
C ALA A 116 15.10 1.69 5.80
N PRO A 117 15.50 2.96 6.09
CA PRO A 117 16.26 3.76 5.14
C PRO A 117 17.58 3.05 4.76
N GLY A 118 17.86 3.00 3.44
CA GLY A 118 19.02 2.36 2.87
C GLY A 118 19.01 0.83 2.84
N ALA A 119 17.91 0.19 3.28
CA ALA A 119 17.72 -1.24 3.10
C ALA A 119 17.43 -1.59 1.63
N ALA A 120 17.66 -2.87 1.28
CA ALA A 120 17.10 -3.45 0.06
C ALA A 120 15.77 -4.14 0.40
N ALA A 121 14.86 -4.17 -0.55
CA ALA A 121 13.59 -4.88 -0.42
C ALA A 121 13.40 -5.90 -1.54
N ARG A 122 12.50 -6.85 -1.32
CA ARG A 122 12.10 -7.84 -2.32
C ARG A 122 10.59 -8.05 -2.26
N VAL A 123 9.98 -8.04 -3.43
CA VAL A 123 8.55 -8.31 -3.62
C VAL A 123 8.40 -9.61 -4.40
N GLU A 124 7.74 -10.58 -3.80
CA GLU A 124 7.43 -11.85 -4.43
C GLU A 124 5.91 -11.95 -4.64
N VAL A 125 5.51 -12.24 -5.87
CA VAL A 125 4.11 -12.44 -6.27
C VAL A 125 3.96 -13.88 -6.76
N GLY A 126 3.24 -14.69 -6.04
CA GLY A 126 3.04 -16.11 -6.33
C GLY A 126 1.61 -16.41 -6.80
N TYR A 127 1.45 -16.81 -8.06
CA TYR A 127 0.18 -17.35 -8.55
C TYR A 127 0.11 -18.84 -8.20
N VAL A 128 -0.63 -19.16 -7.15
CA VAL A 128 -0.75 -20.52 -6.64
C VAL A 128 -2.16 -21.06 -6.87
N LEU A 129 -2.30 -22.40 -6.77
CA LEU A 129 -3.62 -23.01 -6.83
C LEU A 129 -4.49 -22.49 -5.68
N GLY A 130 -5.65 -21.93 -6.02
CA GLY A 130 -6.60 -21.39 -5.06
C GLY A 130 -6.35 -19.96 -4.62
N GLY A 131 -5.33 -19.22 -5.15
CA GLY A 131 -5.15 -17.84 -4.73
C GLY A 131 -3.90 -17.15 -5.26
N LEU A 132 -3.62 -16.01 -4.63
CA LEU A 132 -2.44 -15.19 -4.84
C LEU A 132 -1.67 -15.09 -3.53
N GLY A 133 -0.40 -15.45 -3.55
CA GLY A 133 0.54 -15.22 -2.47
C GLY A 133 1.36 -13.94 -2.71
N LEU A 134 1.54 -13.14 -1.67
CA LEU A 134 2.45 -12.00 -1.68
C LEU A 134 3.45 -12.15 -0.55
N ARG A 135 4.71 -11.86 -0.80
CA ARG A 135 5.73 -11.74 0.22
C ARG A 135 6.57 -10.51 -0.05
N ILE A 136 6.56 -9.58 0.88
CA ILE A 136 7.35 -8.35 0.80
C ILE A 136 8.30 -8.35 1.99
N VAL A 137 9.59 -8.34 1.73
CA VAL A 137 10.62 -8.35 2.77
C VAL A 137 11.61 -7.21 2.52
N ASN A 138 12.00 -6.52 3.57
CA ASN A 138 13.12 -5.59 3.55
C ASN A 138 14.15 -5.98 4.59
N GLY A 139 15.41 -5.70 4.30
CA GLY A 139 16.51 -5.85 5.25
C GLY A 139 16.46 -4.79 6.37
N PRO A 140 17.39 -4.86 7.33
CA PRO A 140 17.52 -3.90 8.41
C PRO A 140 17.86 -2.50 7.90
N ALA A 141 17.43 -1.46 8.62
CA ALA A 141 17.79 -0.08 8.32
C ALA A 141 19.31 0.11 8.38
N LYS A 142 19.89 0.75 7.36
CA LYS A 142 21.31 1.13 7.30
C LYS A 142 21.54 2.59 7.72
N GLY A 143 20.47 3.34 7.99
CA GLY A 143 20.52 4.74 8.36
C GLY A 143 19.66 5.06 9.60
N LEU A 144 19.72 6.30 10.04
CA LEU A 144 18.89 6.78 11.17
C LEU A 144 17.41 6.74 10.80
N VAL A 145 16.65 5.97 11.55
CA VAL A 145 15.19 5.96 11.47
C VAL A 145 14.66 7.20 12.21
N LYS A 146 14.09 8.14 11.47
CA LYS A 146 13.42 9.29 12.09
C LYS A 146 12.06 8.85 12.64
N PRO A 147 11.71 9.25 13.88
CA PRO A 147 10.36 9.06 14.37
C PRO A 147 9.36 9.68 13.40
N SER A 148 8.42 8.89 12.89
CA SER A 148 7.38 9.36 11.98
C SER A 148 6.05 9.44 12.74
N PRO A 149 5.40 10.59 12.83
CA PRO A 149 4.05 10.70 13.37
C PRO A 149 3.08 9.88 12.52
N GLY A 150 2.19 9.13 13.14
CA GLY A 150 1.17 8.31 12.45
C GLY A 150 1.57 6.84 12.21
N ALA A 151 2.58 6.32 12.91
CA ALA A 151 2.92 4.91 12.89
C ALA A 151 1.78 4.04 13.45
N GLY A 152 1.29 3.09 12.64
CA GLY A 152 0.34 2.06 13.08
C GLY A 152 -0.87 1.85 12.17
N HIS A 153 -1.30 2.82 11.37
CA HIS A 153 -2.48 2.69 10.52
C HIS A 153 -2.23 1.84 9.24
N GLY A 154 -1.01 1.80 8.74
CA GLY A 154 -0.67 1.06 7.52
C GLY A 154 -0.90 -0.45 7.64
N LEU A 155 -0.41 -1.07 8.73
CA LEU A 155 -0.61 -2.49 8.99
C LEU A 155 -2.09 -2.83 9.24
N THR A 156 -2.82 -1.96 9.95
CA THR A 156 -4.25 -2.12 10.18
C THR A 156 -5.02 -2.09 8.86
N GLY A 157 -4.76 -1.12 8.00
CA GLY A 157 -5.40 -1.02 6.70
C GLY A 157 -5.05 -2.18 5.75
N MET A 158 -3.84 -2.75 5.84
CA MET A 158 -3.51 -3.97 5.10
C MET A 158 -4.31 -5.17 5.63
N ARG A 159 -4.39 -5.37 6.95
CA ARG A 159 -5.18 -6.47 7.56
C ARG A 159 -6.66 -6.37 7.21
N GLU A 160 -7.25 -5.19 7.28
CA GLU A 160 -8.66 -4.97 6.90
C GLU A 160 -8.93 -5.41 5.46
N ARG A 161 -8.06 -5.00 4.50
CA ARG A 161 -8.20 -5.40 3.08
C ARG A 161 -8.07 -6.91 2.87
N VAL A 162 -7.14 -7.55 3.57
CA VAL A 162 -6.94 -9.00 3.51
C VAL A 162 -8.16 -9.73 4.08
N THR A 163 -8.67 -9.27 5.22
CA THR A 163 -9.88 -9.87 5.86
C THR A 163 -11.12 -9.71 4.99
N MET A 164 -11.29 -8.59 4.28
CA MET A 164 -12.41 -8.38 3.34
C MET A 164 -12.41 -9.38 2.16
N LEU A 165 -11.30 -10.03 1.90
CA LEU A 165 -11.14 -11.04 0.85
C LEU A 165 -10.96 -12.45 1.41
N ASP A 166 -11.33 -12.68 2.69
CA ASP A 166 -11.14 -13.94 3.40
C ASP A 166 -9.70 -14.47 3.34
N GLY A 167 -8.73 -13.57 3.25
CA GLY A 167 -7.31 -13.87 3.17
C GLY A 167 -6.61 -13.94 4.52
N GLU A 168 -5.34 -14.29 4.49
CA GLU A 168 -4.47 -14.39 5.66
C GLU A 168 -3.27 -13.45 5.51
N MET A 169 -2.82 -12.85 6.63
CA MET A 169 -1.66 -11.96 6.65
C MET A 169 -0.83 -12.15 7.91
N THR A 170 0.48 -12.28 7.73
CA THR A 170 1.47 -12.13 8.80
C THR A 170 2.35 -10.90 8.53
N ALA A 171 2.85 -10.28 9.58
CA ALA A 171 3.73 -9.12 9.50
C ALA A 171 4.65 -9.14 10.72
N GLU A 172 5.94 -9.40 10.52
CA GLU A 172 6.88 -9.67 11.61
C GLU A 172 8.30 -9.18 11.30
N VAL A 173 9.09 -9.03 12.35
CA VAL A 173 10.53 -8.72 12.25
C VAL A 173 11.27 -9.99 11.90
N THR A 174 12.15 -9.92 10.90
CA THR A 174 12.99 -11.04 10.49
C THR A 174 14.19 -11.24 11.44
N ALA A 175 14.79 -12.42 11.41
CA ALA A 175 15.90 -12.77 12.31
C ALA A 175 17.15 -11.86 12.14
N ASP A 176 17.32 -11.25 10.98
CA ASP A 176 18.39 -10.30 10.64
C ASP A 176 18.03 -8.85 10.98
N GLY A 177 16.84 -8.60 11.56
CA GLY A 177 16.36 -7.26 11.95
C GLY A 177 15.68 -6.48 10.84
N GLY A 178 15.35 -7.13 9.73
CA GLY A 178 14.48 -6.62 8.69
C GLY A 178 13.00 -6.76 9.06
N TYR A 179 12.12 -6.62 8.07
CA TYR A 179 10.67 -6.78 8.24
C TYR A 179 10.07 -7.53 7.07
N GLU A 180 9.13 -8.42 7.37
CA GLU A 180 8.45 -9.25 6.39
C GLU A 180 6.93 -9.12 6.53
N VAL A 181 6.27 -8.96 5.39
CA VAL A 181 4.81 -9.03 5.25
C VAL A 181 4.51 -10.17 4.29
N THR A 182 3.77 -11.18 4.75
CA THR A 182 3.28 -12.28 3.94
C THR A 182 1.77 -12.25 3.90
N VAL A 183 1.20 -12.42 2.72
CA VAL A 183 -0.25 -12.38 2.49
C VAL A 183 -0.65 -13.53 1.57
N PHE A 184 -1.78 -14.14 1.87
CA PHE A 184 -2.48 -15.02 0.95
C PHE A 184 -3.89 -14.48 0.72
N LEU A 185 -4.25 -14.31 -0.55
CA LEU A 185 -5.58 -13.89 -1.00
C LEU A 185 -6.22 -15.06 -1.75
N PRO A 186 -7.25 -15.68 -1.20
CA PRO A 186 -7.94 -16.80 -1.86
C PRO A 186 -8.69 -16.31 -3.10
N VAL A 187 -8.64 -17.09 -4.16
CA VAL A 187 -9.40 -16.88 -5.38
C VAL A 187 -10.10 -18.18 -5.72
N ALA A 188 -11.42 -18.17 -5.72
CA ALA A 188 -12.18 -19.31 -6.14
C ALA A 188 -11.76 -19.74 -7.55
N LEU A 189 -11.42 -21.00 -7.71
CA LEU A 189 -11.24 -21.56 -9.04
C LEU A 189 -12.59 -21.48 -9.74
N ALA A 190 -12.64 -20.76 -10.88
CA ALA A 190 -13.82 -20.82 -11.73
C ALA A 190 -14.09 -22.28 -12.04
N ASP A 191 -15.25 -22.77 -11.63
CA ASP A 191 -15.71 -24.12 -11.91
C ASP A 191 -15.67 -24.30 -13.44
N ARG A 192 -14.77 -25.15 -13.90
CA ARG A 192 -14.79 -25.60 -15.30
C ARG A 192 -16.02 -26.47 -15.46
N THR A 193 -17.17 -25.83 -15.60
CA THR A 193 -18.34 -26.52 -16.14
C THR A 193 -17.96 -27.00 -17.55
N ASP A 194 -17.66 -28.27 -17.60
CA ASP A 194 -17.42 -29.05 -18.79
C ASP A 194 -18.68 -28.96 -19.70
N PRO A 195 -18.61 -28.41 -20.91
CA PRO A 195 -19.74 -28.46 -21.82
C PRO A 195 -19.69 -29.77 -22.62
N ALA A 196 -19.71 -30.90 -21.91
CA ALA A 196 -19.77 -32.20 -22.57
C ALA A 196 -20.98 -32.98 -22.06
N GLY A 197 -22.13 -32.74 -22.66
CA GLY A 197 -23.32 -33.49 -22.31
C GLY A 197 -24.58 -33.10 -23.07
N ALA A 198 -24.46 -32.92 -24.42
CA ALA A 198 -25.64 -32.87 -25.25
C ALA A 198 -25.32 -33.49 -26.61
N ASP A 199 -25.34 -34.83 -26.65
CA ASP A 199 -25.74 -35.60 -27.83
C ASP A 199 -25.90 -37.08 -27.42
N ALA A 200 -27.13 -37.46 -27.24
CA ALA A 200 -27.65 -38.84 -27.37
C ALA A 200 -29.16 -38.80 -27.58
#